data_15039331ec2a990d60f4165c1fbbdf5e
#
_entry.id   15039331ec2a990d60f4165c1fbbdf5e
#
_cell.length_a   1.000
_cell.length_b   1.000
_cell.length_c   1.000
_cell.angle_alpha   90.00
_cell.angle_beta   90.00
_cell.angle_gamma   90.00
#
_symmetry.space_group_name_H-M   'P 1'
#
loop_
_entity.id
_entity.type
_entity.pdbx_description
1 polymer ?
#
loop_
_entity_poly.entity_id
_entity_poly.type
_entity_poly.pdbx_seq_one_letter_code
_entity_poly.pdbx_strand_id
1 'polypeptide(L)'
;MEKEKKNEFHLPEYYENRELSWLKFDARVLNEAKDKSIPLLERLKFVSITSSNLDEFFMVRVASLKDMVHADYRKRDIAGMTASEQLDRINTATRKLVESQYNTYNRSLVPLMAANGIHIIEKYEELTAE
;
A
#
# COMPACT_ATOMS: atom_id res chain seq x y z
N MET A 1 -6.31 47.31 14.39
CA MET A 1 -5.56 46.15 13.89
C MET A 1 -6.30 44.90 14.38
N GLU A 2 -7.13 44.34 13.53
CA GLU A 2 -7.73 43.04 13.78
C GLU A 2 -6.59 41.99 13.73
N LYS A 3 -6.33 41.37 14.89
CA LYS A 3 -5.53 40.14 14.89
C LYS A 3 -6.31 39.11 14.09
N GLU A 4 -5.84 38.78 12.88
CA GLU A 4 -6.29 37.58 12.18
C GLU A 4 -6.32 36.46 13.20
N LYS A 5 -7.51 35.95 13.52
CA LYS A 5 -7.66 34.69 14.25
C LYS A 5 -6.96 33.64 13.40
N LYS A 6 -5.72 33.29 13.78
CA LYS A 6 -5.05 32.12 13.19
C LYS A 6 -6.03 30.98 13.33
N ASN A 7 -6.51 30.50 12.19
CA ASN A 7 -7.43 29.38 12.17
C ASN A 7 -6.72 28.19 12.79
N GLU A 8 -7.09 27.83 14.01
CA GLU A 8 -6.44 26.77 14.81
C GLU A 8 -6.45 25.41 14.12
N PHE A 9 -7.31 25.22 13.11
CA PHE A 9 -7.37 24.01 12.30
C PHE A 9 -6.29 23.94 11.20
N HIS A 10 -5.37 24.90 11.08
CA HIS A 10 -4.24 24.85 10.16
C HIS A 10 -2.95 24.24 10.77
N LEU A 11 -3.03 23.71 11.98
CA LEU A 11 -1.87 23.07 12.60
C LEU A 11 -1.62 21.68 11.99
N PRO A 12 -0.34 21.32 11.72
CA PRO A 12 0.01 20.03 11.12
C PRO A 12 -0.54 18.81 11.87
N GLU A 13 -0.74 18.91 13.19
CA GLU A 13 -1.28 17.84 14.03
C GLU A 13 -2.72 17.43 13.70
N TYR A 14 -3.47 18.27 12.99
CA TYR A 14 -4.83 17.97 12.53
C TYR A 14 -4.86 17.27 11.16
N TYR A 15 -3.71 17.07 10.54
CA TYR A 15 -3.63 16.52 9.19
C TYR A 15 -2.78 15.25 9.16
N GLU A 16 -3.21 14.33 8.33
CA GLU A 16 -2.41 13.17 7.96
C GLU A 16 -1.69 13.43 6.64
N ASN A 17 -0.46 12.91 6.50
CA ASN A 17 0.23 12.94 5.22
C ASN A 17 -0.59 12.17 4.19
N ARG A 18 -0.77 12.77 3.02
CA ARG A 18 -1.61 12.23 1.94
C ARG A 18 -1.16 10.86 1.47
N GLU A 19 0.15 10.65 1.34
CA GLU A 19 0.71 9.40 0.82
C GLU A 19 0.58 8.27 1.84
N LEU A 20 0.76 8.55 3.12
CA LEU A 20 0.54 7.58 4.20
C LEU A 20 -0.93 7.22 4.35
N SER A 21 -1.83 8.20 4.20
CA SER A 21 -3.28 7.97 4.17
C SER A 21 -3.66 7.06 3.00
N TRP A 22 -3.06 7.25 1.82
CA TRP A 22 -3.29 6.41 0.67
C TRP A 22 -2.85 4.96 0.91
N LEU A 23 -1.68 4.74 1.54
CA LEU A 23 -1.24 3.39 1.91
C LEU A 23 -2.19 2.71 2.91
N LYS A 24 -2.79 3.46 3.83
CA LYS A 24 -3.85 2.92 4.70
C LYS A 24 -5.09 2.50 3.92
N PHE A 25 -5.45 3.26 2.88
CA PHE A 25 -6.53 2.86 1.98
C PHE A 25 -6.20 1.54 1.27
N ASP A 26 -5.01 1.39 0.72
CA ASP A 26 -4.60 0.15 0.04
C ASP A 26 -4.52 -1.04 1.00
N ALA A 27 -4.15 -0.81 2.25
CA ALA A 27 -4.23 -1.82 3.31
C ALA A 27 -5.68 -2.29 3.56
N ARG A 28 -6.67 -1.40 3.45
CA ARG A 28 -8.09 -1.78 3.53
C ARG A 28 -8.53 -2.60 2.33
N VAL A 29 -8.03 -2.30 1.13
CA VAL A 29 -8.24 -3.14 -0.07
C VAL A 29 -7.70 -4.54 0.19
N LEU A 30 -6.50 -4.68 0.73
CA LEU A 30 -5.92 -5.98 1.09
C LEU A 30 -6.75 -6.71 2.15
N ASN A 31 -7.37 -6.00 3.08
CA ASN A 31 -8.22 -6.61 4.11
C ASN A 31 -9.42 -7.36 3.54
N GLU A 32 -9.94 -6.96 2.38
CA GLU A 32 -10.98 -7.72 1.66
C GLU A 32 -10.47 -9.12 1.26
N ALA A 33 -9.18 -9.25 0.93
CA ALA A 33 -8.57 -10.54 0.64
C ALA A 33 -8.46 -11.46 1.88
N LYS A 34 -8.54 -10.91 3.07
CA LYS A 34 -8.49 -11.65 4.35
C LYS A 34 -9.88 -12.04 4.85
N ASP A 35 -10.92 -11.43 4.35
CA ASP A 35 -12.30 -11.69 4.75
C ASP A 35 -12.78 -13.04 4.19
N LYS A 36 -13.01 -14.00 5.08
CA LYS A 36 -13.42 -15.36 4.72
C LYS A 36 -14.86 -15.43 4.19
N SER A 37 -15.67 -14.40 4.36
CA SER A 37 -17.01 -14.31 3.81
C SER A 37 -17.02 -14.01 2.30
N ILE A 38 -15.91 -13.49 1.77
CA ILE A 38 -15.74 -13.20 0.35
C ILE A 38 -15.34 -14.46 -0.41
N PRO A 39 -15.89 -14.71 -1.62
CA PRO A 39 -15.51 -15.85 -2.46
C PRO A 39 -14.00 -15.91 -2.72
N LEU A 40 -13.42 -17.11 -2.72
CA LEU A 40 -11.98 -17.34 -2.76
C LEU A 40 -11.27 -16.61 -3.91
N LEU A 41 -11.79 -16.70 -5.14
CA LEU A 41 -11.17 -16.05 -6.29
C LEU A 41 -11.34 -14.52 -6.30
N GLU A 42 -12.40 -14.01 -5.67
CA GLU A 42 -12.55 -12.57 -5.44
C GLU A 42 -11.51 -12.08 -4.41
N ARG A 43 -11.21 -12.85 -3.38
CA ARG A 43 -10.12 -12.56 -2.44
C ARG A 43 -8.78 -12.48 -3.16
N LEU A 44 -8.51 -13.39 -4.09
CA LEU A 44 -7.30 -13.36 -4.93
C LEU A 44 -7.23 -12.07 -5.78
N LYS A 45 -8.35 -11.62 -6.34
CA LYS A 45 -8.42 -10.34 -7.07
C LYS A 45 -8.02 -9.17 -6.19
N PHE A 46 -8.45 -9.10 -4.93
CA PHE A 46 -8.07 -8.03 -4.03
C PHE A 46 -6.55 -8.01 -3.73
N VAL A 47 -5.90 -9.16 -3.68
CA VAL A 47 -4.42 -9.22 -3.62
C VAL A 47 -3.79 -8.60 -4.87
N SER A 48 -4.31 -8.92 -6.06
CA SER A 48 -3.83 -8.34 -7.33
C SER A 48 -4.08 -6.84 -7.42
N ILE A 49 -5.25 -6.36 -6.99
CA ILE A 49 -5.58 -4.93 -6.94
C ILE A 49 -4.61 -4.19 -6.02
N THR A 50 -4.29 -4.74 -4.86
CA THR A 50 -3.29 -4.17 -3.94
C THR A 50 -1.93 -3.99 -4.63
N SER A 51 -1.48 -4.98 -5.41
CA SER A 51 -0.24 -4.90 -6.19
C SER A 51 -0.29 -3.80 -7.25
N SER A 52 -1.34 -3.76 -8.05
CA SER A 52 -1.50 -2.75 -9.12
C SER A 52 -1.56 -1.34 -8.54
N ASN A 53 -2.23 -1.17 -7.41
CA ASN A 53 -2.30 0.10 -6.70
C ASN A 53 -0.91 0.54 -6.22
N LEU A 54 -0.12 -0.37 -5.65
CA LEU A 54 1.25 -0.08 -5.22
C LEU A 54 2.15 0.31 -6.38
N ASP A 55 2.07 -0.40 -7.52
CA ASP A 55 2.86 -0.08 -8.71
C ASP A 55 2.58 1.35 -9.19
N GLU A 56 1.33 1.74 -9.32
CA GLU A 56 0.94 3.09 -9.69
C GLU A 56 1.38 4.13 -8.66
N PHE A 57 1.21 3.83 -7.37
CA PHE A 57 1.66 4.70 -6.29
C PHE A 57 3.16 4.99 -6.36
N PHE A 58 3.99 3.97 -6.59
CA PHE A 58 5.43 4.14 -6.73
C PHE A 58 5.82 4.88 -8.00
N MET A 59 5.18 4.59 -9.13
CA MET A 59 5.47 5.25 -10.40
C MET A 59 5.13 6.73 -10.42
N VAL A 60 4.11 7.16 -9.67
CA VAL A 60 3.60 8.54 -9.69
C VAL A 60 4.02 9.29 -8.42
N ARG A 61 3.58 8.81 -7.25
CA ARG A 61 3.72 9.54 -5.98
C ARG A 61 5.13 9.46 -5.39
N VAL A 62 5.67 8.26 -5.31
CA VAL A 62 7.03 8.04 -4.77
C VAL A 62 8.06 8.66 -5.70
N ALA A 63 7.88 8.53 -7.02
CA ALA A 63 8.74 9.18 -8.01
C ALA A 63 8.77 10.69 -7.82
N SER A 64 7.62 11.35 -7.68
CA SER A 64 7.54 12.79 -7.41
C SER A 64 8.26 13.21 -6.12
N LEU A 65 8.13 12.43 -5.05
CA LEU A 65 8.85 12.72 -3.80
C LEU A 65 10.36 12.56 -3.96
N LYS A 66 10.82 11.59 -4.73
CA LYS A 66 12.25 11.43 -5.06
C LYS A 66 12.79 12.61 -5.86
N ASP A 67 12.03 13.10 -6.83
CA ASP A 67 12.40 14.29 -7.60
C ASP A 67 12.51 15.53 -6.69
N MET A 68 11.59 15.70 -5.74
CA MET A 68 11.66 16.77 -4.74
C MET A 68 12.93 16.68 -3.89
N VAL A 69 13.32 15.49 -3.46
CA VAL A 69 14.56 15.26 -2.71
C VAL A 69 15.79 15.61 -3.57
N HIS A 70 15.83 15.16 -4.82
CA HIS A 70 16.93 15.48 -5.74
C HIS A 70 17.05 16.97 -6.05
N ALA A 71 15.92 17.69 -6.06
CA ALA A 71 15.88 19.13 -6.26
C ALA A 71 16.16 19.94 -4.96
N ASP A 72 16.51 19.28 -3.86
CA ASP A 72 16.68 19.90 -2.53
C ASP A 72 15.47 20.74 -2.07
N TYR A 73 14.25 20.28 -2.44
CA TYR A 73 13.02 20.93 -2.06
C TYR A 73 12.66 20.57 -0.60
N ARG A 74 12.73 21.55 0.29
CA ARG A 74 12.63 21.34 1.74
C ARG A 74 11.32 21.80 2.37
N LYS A 75 10.37 22.28 1.57
CA LYS A 75 9.08 22.70 2.08
C LYS A 75 8.34 21.51 2.68
N ARG A 76 7.79 21.70 3.87
CA ARG A 76 6.97 20.70 4.54
C ARG A 76 5.58 20.65 3.94
N ASP A 77 4.98 19.46 3.94
CA ASP A 77 3.58 19.28 3.57
C ASP A 77 2.63 19.76 4.67
N ILE A 78 1.33 19.60 4.46
CA ILE A 78 0.30 20.02 5.42
C ILE A 78 0.41 19.28 6.78
N ALA A 79 0.95 18.06 6.78
CA ALA A 79 1.19 17.26 7.99
C ALA A 79 2.58 17.55 8.61
N GLY A 80 3.32 18.51 8.10
CA GLY A 80 4.60 18.97 8.64
C GLY A 80 5.80 18.11 8.26
N MET A 81 5.74 17.30 7.21
CA MET A 81 6.81 16.39 6.78
C MET A 81 7.51 16.89 5.52
N THR A 82 8.85 16.78 5.49
CA THR A 82 9.64 16.96 4.27
C THR A 82 9.48 15.77 3.33
N ALA A 83 9.86 15.91 2.05
CA ALA A 83 9.83 14.80 1.09
C ALA A 83 10.68 13.62 1.55
N SER A 84 11.84 13.84 2.15
CA SER A 84 12.69 12.78 2.70
C SER A 84 12.03 12.04 3.86
N GLU A 85 11.45 12.78 4.81
CA GLU A 85 10.70 12.19 5.93
C GLU A 85 9.49 11.38 5.46
N GLN A 86 8.81 11.84 4.42
CA GLN A 86 7.71 11.10 3.79
C GLN A 86 8.20 9.78 3.17
N LEU A 87 9.31 9.80 2.42
CA LEU A 87 9.88 8.59 1.80
C LEU A 87 10.26 7.54 2.84
N ASP A 88 10.86 7.94 3.96
CA ASP A 88 11.24 7.01 5.02
C ASP A 88 10.02 6.31 5.64
N ARG A 89 8.96 7.08 5.91
CA ARG A 89 7.71 6.52 6.44
C ARG A 89 6.96 5.68 5.42
N ILE A 90 6.95 6.08 4.16
CA ILE A 90 6.38 5.30 3.05
C ILE A 90 7.08 3.96 2.94
N ASN A 91 8.42 3.92 2.96
CA ASN A 91 9.18 2.68 2.89
C ASN A 91 8.82 1.72 4.03
N THR A 92 8.70 2.22 5.24
CA THR A 92 8.31 1.41 6.41
C THR A 92 6.89 0.87 6.27
N ALA A 93 5.94 1.72 5.89
CA ALA A 93 4.53 1.34 5.73
C ALA A 93 4.35 0.34 4.56
N THR A 94 5.05 0.56 3.45
CA THR A 94 4.99 -0.33 2.27
C THR A 94 5.55 -1.71 2.59
N ARG A 95 6.65 -1.82 3.32
CA ARG A 95 7.21 -3.13 3.72
C ARG A 95 6.20 -3.94 4.52
N LYS A 96 5.51 -3.32 5.48
CA LYS A 96 4.46 -3.97 6.27
C LYS A 96 3.28 -4.42 5.41
N LEU A 97 2.86 -3.58 4.47
CA LEU A 97 1.76 -3.89 3.56
C LEU A 97 2.12 -5.08 2.66
N VAL A 98 3.30 -5.07 2.04
CA VAL A 98 3.78 -6.14 1.16
C VAL A 98 3.96 -7.45 1.93
N GLU A 99 4.54 -7.41 3.13
CA GLU A 99 4.65 -8.61 3.99
C GLU A 99 3.26 -9.20 4.29
N SER A 100 2.29 -8.36 4.63
CA SER A 100 0.91 -8.78 4.86
C SER A 100 0.27 -9.36 3.59
N GLN A 101 0.55 -8.79 2.42
CA GLN A 101 0.07 -9.26 1.12
C GLN A 101 0.62 -10.65 0.80
N TYR A 102 1.92 -10.86 0.91
CA TYR A 102 2.55 -12.16 0.68
C TYR A 102 2.10 -13.21 1.68
N ASN A 103 1.95 -12.84 2.95
CA ASN A 103 1.42 -13.76 3.97
C ASN A 103 -0.02 -14.17 3.66
N THR A 104 -0.87 -13.25 3.24
CA THR A 104 -2.25 -13.56 2.84
C THR A 104 -2.28 -14.49 1.64
N TYR A 105 -1.48 -14.22 0.61
CA TYR A 105 -1.39 -15.07 -0.57
C TYR A 105 -0.83 -16.46 -0.23
N ASN A 106 0.36 -16.54 0.35
CA ASN A 106 1.08 -17.82 0.53
C ASN A 106 0.48 -18.70 1.62
N ARG A 107 0.02 -18.11 2.73
CA ARG A 107 -0.43 -18.87 3.91
C ARG A 107 -1.93 -19.09 3.97
N SER A 108 -2.72 -18.29 3.28
CA SER A 108 -4.17 -18.39 3.28
C SER A 108 -4.73 -18.80 1.92
N LEU A 109 -4.46 -18.03 0.86
CA LEU A 109 -5.11 -18.24 -0.43
C LEU A 109 -4.57 -19.44 -1.20
N VAL A 110 -3.27 -19.63 -1.28
CA VAL A 110 -2.67 -20.76 -2.00
C VAL A 110 -3.13 -22.10 -1.43
N PRO A 111 -3.09 -22.34 -0.10
CA PRO A 111 -3.61 -23.57 0.46
C PRO A 111 -5.12 -23.78 0.24
N LEU A 112 -5.91 -22.71 0.31
CA LEU A 112 -7.36 -22.79 0.05
C LEU A 112 -7.67 -23.08 -1.42
N MET A 113 -6.91 -22.52 -2.34
CA MET A 113 -7.03 -22.84 -3.77
C MET A 113 -6.70 -24.30 -4.01
N ALA A 114 -5.61 -24.81 -3.45
CA ALA A 114 -5.23 -26.23 -3.56
C ALA A 114 -6.33 -27.16 -3.01
N ALA A 115 -6.92 -26.82 -1.86
CA ALA A 115 -8.03 -27.57 -1.26
C ALA A 115 -9.30 -27.58 -2.15
N ASN A 116 -9.46 -26.61 -3.05
CA ASN A 116 -10.54 -26.52 -4.03
C ASN A 116 -10.14 -26.97 -5.45
N GLY A 117 -9.02 -27.68 -5.59
CA GLY A 117 -8.58 -28.23 -6.87
C GLY A 117 -7.85 -27.24 -7.79
N ILE A 118 -7.46 -26.06 -7.28
CA ILE A 118 -6.73 -25.04 -8.03
C ILE A 118 -5.28 -25.03 -7.53
N HIS A 119 -4.37 -25.54 -8.35
CA HIS A 119 -2.96 -25.68 -8.01
C HIS A 119 -2.11 -24.62 -8.73
N ILE A 120 -1.33 -23.86 -7.95
CA ILE A 120 -0.32 -22.95 -8.49
C ILE A 120 0.96 -23.74 -8.72
N ILE A 121 1.37 -23.83 -9.97
CA ILE A 121 2.61 -24.51 -10.34
C ILE A 121 3.78 -23.55 -10.15
N GLU A 122 4.71 -23.90 -9.26
CA GLU A 122 5.89 -23.10 -8.97
C GLU A 122 7.13 -23.56 -9.76
N LYS A 123 7.17 -24.84 -10.11
CA LYS A 123 8.31 -25.43 -10.82
C LYS A 123 7.87 -26.19 -12.05
N TYR A 124 8.67 -26.08 -13.13
CA TYR A 124 8.38 -26.76 -14.39
C TYR A 124 8.25 -28.29 -14.25
N GLU A 125 9.04 -28.89 -13.34
CA GLU A 125 9.03 -30.32 -13.07
C GLU A 125 7.72 -30.83 -12.43
N GLU A 126 6.89 -29.93 -11.92
CA GLU A 126 5.56 -30.26 -11.37
C GLU A 126 4.50 -30.46 -12.47
N LEU A 127 4.82 -30.06 -13.73
CA LEU A 127 3.94 -30.27 -14.86
C LEU A 127 4.02 -31.72 -15.35
N THR A 128 2.86 -32.33 -15.55
CA THR A 128 2.74 -33.60 -16.24
C THR A 128 2.46 -33.40 -17.72
N ALA A 129 2.78 -34.40 -18.55
CA ALA A 129 2.61 -34.31 -19.99
C ALA A 129 1.15 -34.50 -20.45
N GLU A 130 0.19 -34.60 -19.54
CA GLU A 130 -1.25 -34.74 -19.80
C GLU A 130 -1.99 -33.42 -19.59
#